data_5828134c063d8eb8931d79f596c911e7
#
_entry.id   5828134c063d8eb8931d79f596c911e7
#
_cell.length_a   1.000
_cell.length_b   1.000
_cell.length_c   1.000
_cell.angle_alpha   90.00
_cell.angle_beta   90.00
_cell.angle_gamma   90.00
#
_symmetry.space_group_name_H-M   'P 1'
#
loop_
_entity.id
_entity.type
_entity.pdbx_description
1 polymer ?
#
loop_
_entity_poly.entity_id
_entity_poly.type
_entity_poly.pdbx_seq_one_letter_code
_entity_poly.pdbx_strand_id
1 'polypeptide(L)'
;LAVVDGEAARDCLRPTSRVAISPDDYEYDVDLCNALRRGLLRVERLSDLEVQTGVWRLRPDQPGVADLLLAGKGYPRQFVRWNEYAIPIPAAMHQAFQGEPGVEVSQDGRWLSVFAPLPDSLDDIVGVLELCVSLRGELPPVL
;
A
#
# COMPACT_ATOMS: atom_id res chain seq x y z
N LEU A 1 13.12 -10.59 -5.87
CA LEU A 1 13.89 -9.43 -5.42
C LEU A 1 13.01 -8.49 -4.62
N ALA A 2 13.28 -8.38 -3.32
CA ALA A 2 12.47 -7.54 -2.44
C ALA A 2 12.96 -6.09 -2.48
N VAL A 3 12.44 -5.30 -3.41
CA VAL A 3 12.68 -3.86 -3.48
C VAL A 3 11.85 -3.12 -2.42
N VAL A 4 10.71 -3.69 -2.05
CA VAL A 4 9.82 -3.17 -1.02
C VAL A 4 9.90 -4.08 0.19
N ASP A 5 10.34 -3.51 1.31
CA ASP A 5 10.61 -4.25 2.53
C ASP A 5 9.34 -4.38 3.40
N GLY A 6 8.89 -5.61 3.61
CA GLY A 6 7.74 -5.89 4.47
C GLY A 6 7.96 -5.50 5.92
N GLU A 7 9.18 -5.61 6.43
CA GLU A 7 9.51 -5.16 7.79
C GLU A 7 9.27 -3.66 7.93
N ALA A 8 9.74 -2.88 6.94
CA ALA A 8 9.52 -1.44 6.93
C ALA A 8 8.02 -1.11 6.79
N ALA A 9 7.28 -1.87 5.99
CA ALA A 9 5.84 -1.68 5.85
C ALA A 9 5.11 -1.94 7.18
N ARG A 10 5.54 -2.95 7.93
CA ARG A 10 4.97 -3.24 9.24
C ARG A 10 5.31 -2.17 10.27
N ASP A 11 6.57 -1.75 10.33
CA ASP A 11 7.10 -0.95 11.43
C ASP A 11 7.08 0.56 11.18
N CYS A 12 6.83 0.99 9.94
CA CYS A 12 6.74 2.40 9.57
C CYS A 12 5.69 3.14 10.41
N LEU A 13 4.57 2.50 10.66
CA LEU A 13 3.50 3.02 11.51
C LEU A 13 3.03 1.88 12.42
N ARG A 14 3.38 1.97 13.70
CA ARG A 14 3.07 0.92 14.67
C ARG A 14 2.06 1.39 15.68
N PRO A 15 1.12 0.52 16.09
CA PRO A 15 0.26 0.83 17.23
C PRO A 15 1.09 0.86 18.51
N THR A 16 0.77 1.79 19.40
CA THR A 16 1.44 1.93 20.70
C THR A 16 0.84 1.01 21.78
N SER A 17 -0.33 0.40 21.47
CA SER A 17 -0.99 -0.53 22.36
C SER A 17 -1.79 -1.54 21.54
N ARG A 18 -2.34 -2.57 22.23
CA ARG A 18 -3.17 -3.58 21.57
C ARG A 18 -4.49 -3.03 21.06
N VAL A 19 -4.96 -1.92 21.63
CA VAL A 19 -6.21 -1.28 21.26
C VAL A 19 -5.89 0.08 20.64
N ALA A 20 -5.47 0.07 19.39
CA ALA A 20 -5.13 1.27 18.64
C ALA A 20 -6.32 1.64 17.75
N ILE A 21 -7.08 2.68 18.14
CA ILE A 21 -8.29 3.09 17.43
C ILE A 21 -8.29 4.55 16.98
N SER A 22 -7.28 5.33 17.39
CA SER A 22 -7.17 6.75 17.01
C SER A 22 -5.77 7.05 16.46
N PRO A 23 -5.58 8.18 15.77
CA PRO A 23 -4.25 8.56 15.27
C PRO A 23 -3.18 8.65 16.37
N ASP A 24 -3.57 9.03 17.58
CA ASP A 24 -2.64 9.16 18.71
C ASP A 24 -2.15 7.82 19.24
N ASP A 25 -2.79 6.73 18.85
CA ASP A 25 -2.41 5.38 19.25
C ASP A 25 -1.32 4.77 18.36
N TYR A 26 -0.78 5.55 17.42
CA TYR A 26 0.23 5.08 16.48
C TYR A 26 1.48 5.96 16.53
N GLU A 27 2.62 5.34 16.31
CA GLU A 27 3.90 6.00 16.16
C GLU A 27 4.43 5.84 14.74
N TYR A 28 4.91 6.95 14.16
CA TYR A 28 5.60 6.94 12.88
C TYR A 28 7.11 6.78 13.10
N ASP A 29 7.70 5.82 12.40
CA ASP A 29 9.14 5.75 12.24
C ASP A 29 9.48 6.43 10.90
N VAL A 30 9.97 7.65 10.96
CA VAL A 30 10.23 8.45 9.76
C VAL A 30 11.29 7.80 8.87
N ASP A 31 12.31 7.20 9.44
CA ASP A 31 13.37 6.57 8.66
C ASP A 31 12.86 5.33 7.93
N LEU A 32 12.05 4.51 8.57
CA LEU A 32 11.43 3.35 7.94
C LEU A 32 10.41 3.75 6.88
N CYS A 33 9.61 4.79 7.13
CA CYS A 33 8.67 5.29 6.14
C CYS A 33 9.41 5.82 4.90
N ASN A 34 10.49 6.55 5.10
CA ASN A 34 11.30 7.04 3.99
C ASN A 34 11.98 5.90 3.21
N ALA A 35 12.47 4.88 3.91
CA ALA A 35 13.04 3.71 3.26
C ALA A 35 12.00 2.98 2.42
N LEU A 36 10.80 2.81 2.94
CA LEU A 36 9.69 2.19 2.22
C LEU A 36 9.33 3.00 0.98
N ARG A 37 9.23 4.33 1.11
CA ARG A 37 8.92 5.21 -0.01
C ARG A 37 9.99 5.15 -1.10
N ARG A 38 11.27 5.11 -0.72
CA ARG A 38 12.36 4.94 -1.70
C ARG A 38 12.21 3.63 -2.47
N GLY A 39 11.81 2.56 -1.79
CA GLY A 39 11.52 1.29 -2.46
C GLY A 39 10.41 1.41 -3.49
N LEU A 40 9.32 2.09 -3.13
CA LEU A 40 8.21 2.33 -4.07
C LEU A 40 8.66 3.14 -5.29
N LEU A 41 9.44 4.19 -5.07
CA LEU A 41 9.95 5.01 -6.17
C LEU A 41 10.90 4.23 -7.08
N ARG A 42 11.66 3.28 -6.54
CA ARG A 42 12.50 2.39 -7.36
C ARG A 42 11.66 1.48 -8.23
N VAL A 43 10.59 0.91 -7.69
CA VAL A 43 9.66 0.09 -8.47
C VAL A 43 9.09 0.91 -9.64
N GLU A 44 8.67 2.14 -9.38
CA GLU A 44 8.15 3.02 -10.43
C GLU A 44 9.19 3.32 -11.51
N ARG A 45 10.46 3.50 -11.12
CA ARG A 45 11.54 3.78 -12.06
C ARG A 45 11.97 2.57 -12.90
N LEU A 46 11.77 1.36 -12.37
CA LEU A 46 12.13 0.14 -13.10
C LEU A 46 11.14 -0.22 -14.20
N SER A 47 9.98 0.41 -14.21
CA SER A 47 8.95 0.15 -15.20
C SER A 47 9.06 1.12 -16.37
N ASP A 48 8.93 0.61 -17.60
CA ASP A 48 8.81 1.44 -18.80
C ASP A 48 7.41 2.07 -18.93
N LEU A 49 6.47 1.60 -18.11
CA LEU A 49 5.11 2.11 -18.08
C LEU A 49 4.97 3.16 -16.97
N GLU A 50 4.00 4.06 -17.16
CA GLU A 50 3.61 4.96 -16.08
C GLU A 50 2.89 4.17 -15.00
N VAL A 51 3.55 4.05 -13.86
CA VAL A 51 3.08 3.24 -12.73
C VAL A 51 3.01 4.11 -11.49
N GLN A 52 1.91 3.99 -10.76
CA GLN A 52 1.80 4.50 -9.39
C GLN A 52 1.85 3.33 -8.44
N THR A 53 2.47 3.55 -7.29
CA THR A 53 2.61 2.52 -6.28
C THR A 53 2.04 2.99 -4.95
N GLY A 54 1.59 2.03 -4.15
CA GLY A 54 1.11 2.29 -2.81
C GLY A 54 1.22 1.04 -1.96
N VAL A 55 1.24 1.22 -0.66
CA VAL A 55 1.22 0.13 0.30
C VAL A 55 -0.03 0.28 1.16
N TRP A 56 -0.82 -0.77 1.18
CA TRP A 56 -2.05 -0.86 1.96
C TRP A 56 -1.86 -1.79 3.14
N ARG A 57 -2.59 -1.53 4.21
CA ARG A 57 -2.65 -2.44 5.34
C ARG A 57 -4.06 -2.50 5.90
N LEU A 58 -4.35 -3.58 6.60
CA LEU A 58 -5.65 -3.75 7.25
C LEU A 58 -5.76 -2.84 8.46
N ARG A 59 -6.96 -2.35 8.69
CA ARG A 59 -7.30 -1.65 9.91
C ARG A 59 -7.69 -2.65 10.99
N PRO A 60 -7.04 -2.63 12.16
CA PRO A 60 -7.37 -3.58 13.22
C PRO A 60 -8.76 -3.34 13.84
N ASP A 61 -9.26 -2.10 13.77
CA ASP A 61 -10.54 -1.71 14.35
C ASP A 61 -11.72 -1.81 13.39
N GLN A 62 -11.47 -1.96 12.09
CA GLN A 62 -12.52 -2.03 11.07
C GLN A 62 -12.25 -3.16 10.07
N PRO A 63 -12.78 -4.37 10.32
CA PRO A 63 -12.67 -5.46 9.35
C PRO A 63 -13.26 -5.06 8.00
N GLY A 64 -12.61 -5.44 6.93
CA GLY A 64 -13.06 -5.13 5.58
C GLY A 64 -12.63 -3.76 5.06
N VAL A 65 -11.84 -3.02 5.83
CA VAL A 65 -11.30 -1.71 5.44
C VAL A 65 -9.78 -1.76 5.42
N ALA A 66 -9.18 -1.16 4.40
CA ALA A 66 -7.73 -1.00 4.29
C ALA A 66 -7.36 0.48 4.29
N ASP A 67 -6.26 0.80 4.94
CA ASP A 67 -5.64 2.12 4.92
C ASP A 67 -4.51 2.15 3.91
N LEU A 68 -4.41 3.23 3.16
CA LEU A 68 -3.21 3.53 2.40
C LEU A 68 -2.15 4.03 3.37
N LEU A 69 -1.13 3.20 3.60
CA LEU A 69 -0.04 3.52 4.52
C LEU A 69 0.90 4.55 3.91
N LEU A 70 1.27 4.35 2.65
CA LEU A 70 2.29 5.13 1.99
C LEU A 70 2.14 4.99 0.49
N ALA A 71 2.52 6.02 -0.25
CA ALA A 71 2.44 6.01 -1.70
C ALA A 71 3.72 6.54 -2.33
N GLY A 72 3.94 6.16 -3.59
CA GLY A 72 4.98 6.74 -4.41
C GLY A 72 4.61 8.14 -4.91
N LYS A 73 5.10 8.50 -6.11
CA LYS A 73 4.98 9.88 -6.60
C LYS A 73 3.56 10.28 -7.02
N GLY A 74 2.71 9.32 -7.34
CA GLY A 74 1.41 9.60 -7.95
C GLY A 74 0.33 10.11 -7.01
N TYR A 75 0.53 10.00 -5.72
CA TYR A 75 -0.44 10.44 -4.72
C TYR A 75 -0.05 11.81 -4.16
N PRO A 76 -1.02 12.62 -3.71
CA PRO A 76 -0.76 14.00 -3.30
C PRO A 76 0.07 14.11 -2.02
N ARG A 77 0.21 13.05 -1.26
CA ARG A 77 0.93 13.06 0.02
C ARG A 77 1.95 11.96 0.09
N GLN A 78 3.09 12.26 0.72
CA GLN A 78 4.14 11.27 0.98
C GLN A 78 3.71 10.25 2.02
N PHE A 79 3.02 10.75 3.04
CA PHE A 79 2.55 9.94 4.15
C PHE A 79 1.05 10.13 4.28
N VAL A 80 0.37 9.06 4.58
CA VAL A 80 -1.02 9.11 4.97
C VAL A 80 -1.09 8.84 6.47
N ARG A 81 -2.07 9.42 7.10
CA ARG A 81 -2.33 9.20 8.51
C ARG A 81 -3.45 8.19 8.66
N TRP A 82 -3.56 7.68 9.86
CA TRP A 82 -4.65 6.80 10.20
C TRP A 82 -5.99 7.40 9.73
N ASN A 83 -6.76 6.58 9.00
CA ASN A 83 -8.09 6.93 8.48
C ASN A 83 -8.13 8.10 7.46
N GLU A 84 -7.01 8.48 6.90
CA GLU A 84 -6.99 9.52 5.86
C GLU A 84 -7.43 8.97 4.50
N TYR A 85 -6.93 7.78 4.15
CA TYR A 85 -7.26 7.09 2.91
C TYR A 85 -7.67 5.66 3.24
N ALA A 86 -8.87 5.52 3.78
CA ALA A 86 -9.42 4.21 4.11
C ALA A 86 -10.48 3.85 3.07
N ILE A 87 -10.39 2.65 2.53
CA ILE A 87 -11.35 2.16 1.54
C ILE A 87 -11.84 0.76 1.91
N PRO A 88 -13.06 0.40 1.50
CA PRO A 88 -13.46 -1.00 1.54
C PRO A 88 -12.48 -1.83 0.71
N ILE A 89 -12.14 -3.01 1.19
CA ILE A 89 -11.13 -3.86 0.54
C ILE A 89 -11.71 -4.43 -0.77
N PRO A 90 -11.12 -4.10 -1.93
CA PRO A 90 -11.51 -4.76 -3.19
C PRO A 90 -11.18 -6.25 -3.16
N ALA A 91 -11.89 -7.05 -3.95
CA ALA A 91 -11.70 -8.50 -3.97
C ALA A 91 -10.24 -8.89 -4.29
N ALA A 92 -9.61 -8.21 -5.25
CA ALA A 92 -8.22 -8.48 -5.63
C ALA A 92 -7.24 -8.13 -4.51
N MET A 93 -7.48 -7.05 -3.77
CA MET A 93 -6.67 -6.69 -2.61
C MET A 93 -6.88 -7.68 -1.47
N HIS A 94 -8.10 -8.12 -1.24
CA HIS A 94 -8.40 -9.14 -0.23
C HIS A 94 -7.61 -10.42 -0.52
N GLN A 95 -7.58 -10.84 -1.78
CA GLN A 95 -6.80 -11.99 -2.22
C GLN A 95 -5.31 -11.83 -1.86
N ALA A 96 -4.77 -10.63 -2.06
CA ALA A 96 -3.36 -10.34 -1.72
C ALA A 96 -3.12 -10.39 -0.20
N PHE A 97 -4.06 -9.94 0.62
CA PHE A 97 -3.96 -10.09 2.07
C PHE A 97 -3.99 -11.56 2.51
N GLN A 98 -4.54 -12.45 1.67
CA GLN A 98 -4.51 -13.90 1.90
C GLN A 98 -3.24 -14.57 1.38
N GLY A 99 -2.30 -13.80 0.83
CA GLY A 99 -1.03 -14.32 0.34
C GLY A 99 -0.98 -14.61 -1.16
N GLU A 100 -2.03 -14.29 -1.91
CA GLU A 100 -2.13 -14.56 -3.34
C GLU A 100 -2.20 -13.25 -4.13
N PRO A 101 -1.35 -13.05 -5.17
CA PRO A 101 -1.46 -11.85 -5.99
C PRO A 101 -2.85 -11.72 -6.61
N GLY A 102 -3.34 -10.48 -6.68
CA GLY A 102 -4.62 -10.18 -7.29
C GLY A 102 -4.49 -9.12 -8.35
N VAL A 103 -5.41 -9.13 -9.32
CA VAL A 103 -5.44 -8.16 -10.41
C VAL A 103 -6.87 -7.65 -10.57
N GLU A 104 -7.00 -6.34 -10.77
CA GLU A 104 -8.29 -5.70 -10.97
C GLU A 104 -8.18 -4.65 -12.07
N VAL A 105 -9.19 -4.62 -12.94
CA VAL A 105 -9.31 -3.59 -13.97
C VAL A 105 -10.43 -2.64 -13.53
N SER A 106 -10.21 -1.33 -13.68
CA SER A 106 -11.24 -0.33 -13.38
C SER A 106 -12.47 -0.53 -14.25
N GLN A 107 -13.63 -0.03 -13.79
CA GLN A 107 -14.90 -0.18 -14.50
C GLN A 107 -14.86 0.39 -15.92
N ASP A 108 -14.14 1.48 -16.13
CA ASP A 108 -14.00 2.11 -17.44
C ASP A 108 -12.88 1.46 -18.30
N GLY A 109 -12.19 0.43 -17.78
CA GLY A 109 -11.16 -0.28 -18.51
C GLY A 109 -9.87 0.50 -18.73
N ARG A 110 -9.67 1.63 -18.03
CA ARG A 110 -8.53 2.52 -18.24
C ARG A 110 -7.34 2.22 -17.35
N TRP A 111 -7.57 1.59 -16.21
CA TRP A 111 -6.55 1.36 -15.19
C TRP A 111 -6.49 -0.10 -14.80
N LEU A 112 -5.28 -0.57 -14.60
CA LEU A 112 -5.03 -1.92 -14.08
C LEU A 112 -4.32 -1.80 -12.75
N SER A 113 -4.86 -2.44 -11.71
CA SER A 113 -4.19 -2.54 -10.42
C SER A 113 -3.73 -3.98 -10.18
N VAL A 114 -2.47 -4.12 -9.81
CA VAL A 114 -1.89 -5.39 -9.39
C VAL A 114 -1.61 -5.28 -7.89
N PHE A 115 -2.10 -6.25 -7.14
CA PHE A 115 -1.90 -6.30 -5.70
C PHE A 115 -1.02 -7.48 -5.35
N ALA A 116 0.08 -7.22 -4.65
CA ALA A 116 1.03 -8.24 -4.24
C ALA A 116 1.14 -8.27 -2.71
N PRO A 117 1.15 -9.47 -2.11
CA PRO A 117 1.33 -9.55 -0.66
C PRO A 117 2.73 -9.11 -0.26
N LEU A 118 2.83 -8.43 0.88
CA LEU A 118 4.11 -8.06 1.50
C LEU A 118 4.27 -8.86 2.79
N PRO A 119 5.09 -9.92 2.76
CA PRO A 119 5.39 -10.67 3.97
C PRO A 119 6.51 -10.00 4.76
N ASP A 120 6.51 -10.20 6.08
CA ASP A 120 7.66 -9.89 6.92
C ASP A 120 8.62 -11.09 6.98
N SER A 121 9.62 -11.02 7.86
CA SER A 121 10.62 -12.07 8.02
C SER A 121 10.05 -13.38 8.59
N LEU A 122 8.85 -13.34 9.15
CA LEU A 122 8.14 -14.51 9.69
C LEU A 122 7.10 -15.05 8.72
N ASP A 123 7.08 -14.54 7.49
CA ASP A 123 6.08 -14.87 6.45
C ASP A 123 4.65 -14.44 6.79
N ASP A 124 4.48 -13.56 7.77
CA ASP A 124 3.18 -12.94 8.01
C ASP A 124 2.94 -11.83 6.98
N ILE A 125 1.74 -11.79 6.41
CA ILE A 125 1.38 -10.74 5.45
C ILE A 125 1.05 -9.47 6.24
N VAL A 126 1.94 -8.49 6.16
CA VAL A 126 1.86 -7.24 6.93
C VAL A 126 1.31 -6.08 6.11
N GLY A 127 1.14 -6.26 4.82
CA GLY A 127 0.61 -5.25 3.93
C GLY A 127 0.43 -5.80 2.53
N VAL A 128 -0.05 -4.93 1.66
CA VAL A 128 -0.22 -5.24 0.22
C VAL A 128 0.37 -4.10 -0.58
N LEU A 129 1.21 -4.44 -1.55
CA LEU A 129 1.74 -3.51 -2.52
C LEU A 129 0.77 -3.43 -3.70
N GLU A 130 0.37 -2.22 -4.05
CA GLU A 130 -0.40 -1.96 -5.26
C GLU A 130 0.48 -1.30 -6.31
N LEU A 131 0.40 -1.82 -7.55
CA LEU A 131 0.91 -1.15 -8.74
C LEU A 131 -0.28 -0.82 -9.62
N CYS A 132 -0.49 0.46 -9.88
CA CYS A 132 -1.59 0.94 -10.72
C CYS A 132 -1.03 1.45 -12.03
N VAL A 133 -1.47 0.86 -13.14
CA VAL A 133 -0.94 1.13 -14.48
C VAL A 133 -2.04 1.68 -15.36
N SER A 134 -1.71 2.69 -16.16
CA SER A 134 -2.62 3.19 -17.19
C SER A 134 -2.61 2.27 -18.40
N LEU A 135 -3.77 1.79 -18.79
CA LEU A 135 -3.93 0.94 -19.97
C LEU A 135 -3.98 1.74 -21.27
N ARG A 136 -4.04 3.08 -21.18
CA ARG A 136 -4.14 3.97 -22.36
C ARG A 136 -3.03 4.99 -22.42
N GLY A 137 -1.94 4.80 -21.66
CA GLY A 137 -0.83 5.74 -21.63
C GLY A 137 -1.12 7.02 -20.84
N GLU A 138 -2.24 7.08 -20.12
CA GLU A 138 -2.60 8.21 -19.26
C GLU A 138 -2.04 7.99 -17.87
N LEU A 139 -1.81 9.07 -17.12
CA LEU A 139 -1.43 8.96 -15.73
C LEU A 139 -2.65 8.51 -14.90
N PRO A 140 -2.45 7.62 -13.90
CA PRO A 140 -3.52 7.26 -12.98
C PRO A 140 -4.06 8.48 -12.23
N PRO A 141 -5.32 8.46 -11.81
CA PRO A 141 -5.88 9.58 -11.06
C PRO A 141 -5.19 9.75 -9.71
N VAL A 142 -5.04 10.99 -9.31
CA VAL A 142 -4.51 11.35 -8.00
C VAL A 142 -5.66 11.31 -7.00
N LEU A 143 -5.46 10.63 -5.90
CA LEU A 143 -6.44 10.53 -4.82
C LEU A 143 -6.44 11.78 -3.92
#